data_939924fa3c6dab62cccca3f8f262c18a
#
_entry.id   939924fa3c6dab62cccca3f8f262c18a
#
_cell.length_a   1.000
_cell.length_b   1.000
_cell.length_c   1.000
_cell.angle_alpha   90.00
_cell.angle_beta   90.00
_cell.angle_gamma   90.00
#
_symmetry.space_group_name_H-M   'P 1'
#
loop_
_entity.id
_entity.type
_entity.pdbx_description
1 polymer ?
#
loop_
_entity_poly.entity_id
_entity_poly.type
_entity_poly.pdbx_seq_one_letter_code
_entity_poly.pdbx_strand_id
1 'polypeptide(L)'
;IANQLPDQCVLVGWSLGGLVAQKLALLAPEKLTGLVTIASTPRFIAGPCWPGIAADLLSMFETQLEKNYQKTLERFLAIQAMGSETAKQDIKAIREQVTQFPEPAEEALKKGLRILSTEDMRQDVGRITTPTLRLYGRLDSLVPTSGIDRICELHPQADTVVLPHASHAPFISHPQQTADILFRFAAGVYQQKAS
;
A
#
# COMPACT_ATOMS: atom_id res chain seq x y z
N ILE A 1 10.06 14.28 -1.93
CA ILE A 1 10.25 12.85 -2.29
C ILE A 1 10.68 12.72 -3.77
N ALA A 2 9.96 13.29 -4.75
CA ALA A 2 10.31 13.15 -6.18
C ALA A 2 11.79 13.46 -6.49
N ASN A 3 12.33 14.54 -5.93
CA ASN A 3 13.75 14.94 -6.11
C ASN A 3 14.76 14.00 -5.43
N GLN A 4 14.29 13.07 -4.61
CA GLN A 4 15.14 12.09 -3.90
C GLN A 4 15.12 10.71 -4.55
N LEU A 5 14.23 10.50 -5.55
CA LEU A 5 14.18 9.25 -6.30
C LEU A 5 15.41 9.14 -7.21
N PRO A 6 16.05 7.98 -7.24
CA PRO A 6 17.02 7.65 -8.28
C PRO A 6 16.34 7.71 -9.65
N ASP A 7 17.12 8.05 -10.67
CA ASP A 7 16.62 7.95 -12.03
C ASP A 7 16.47 6.47 -12.42
N GLN A 8 15.40 6.15 -13.17
CA GLN A 8 15.18 4.83 -13.72
C GLN A 8 15.00 3.73 -12.64
N CYS A 9 14.27 4.02 -11.57
CA CYS A 9 14.01 3.05 -10.50
C CYS A 9 12.66 2.34 -10.65
N VAL A 10 12.54 1.18 -10.03
CA VAL A 10 11.25 0.56 -9.70
C VAL A 10 10.83 1.07 -8.33
N LEU A 11 9.75 1.83 -8.29
CA LEU A 11 9.19 2.37 -7.05
C LEU A 11 8.21 1.39 -6.43
N VAL A 12 8.47 0.99 -5.18
CA VAL A 12 7.58 0.10 -4.43
C VAL A 12 6.92 0.86 -3.30
N GLY A 13 5.60 0.85 -3.24
CA GLY A 13 4.83 1.49 -2.18
C GLY A 13 3.84 0.54 -1.50
N TRP A 14 3.89 0.44 -0.17
CA TRP A 14 2.95 -0.33 0.63
C TRP A 14 1.90 0.56 1.27
N SER A 15 0.61 0.15 1.21
CA SER A 15 -0.50 0.84 1.87
C SER A 15 -0.55 2.32 1.50
N LEU A 16 -0.45 3.25 2.47
CA LEU A 16 -0.30 4.69 2.25
C LEU A 16 0.87 5.01 1.31
N GLY A 17 2.00 4.30 1.45
CA GLY A 17 3.15 4.44 0.56
C GLY A 17 2.80 4.11 -0.90
N GLY A 18 1.90 3.19 -1.13
CA GLY A 18 1.39 2.87 -2.47
C GLY A 18 0.53 3.99 -3.07
N LEU A 19 -0.25 4.70 -2.25
CA LEU A 19 -0.98 5.89 -2.69
C LEU A 19 -0.01 7.03 -3.08
N VAL A 20 1.03 7.25 -2.26
CA VAL A 20 2.10 8.22 -2.56
C VAL A 20 2.86 7.82 -3.83
N ALA A 21 3.16 6.53 -4.01
CA ALA A 21 3.86 6.02 -5.18
C ALA A 21 3.04 6.22 -6.47
N GLN A 22 1.73 6.00 -6.44
CA GLN A 22 0.83 6.31 -7.56
C GLN A 22 0.86 7.80 -7.90
N LYS A 23 0.84 8.67 -6.89
CA LYS A 23 0.94 10.13 -7.11
C LYS A 23 2.29 10.52 -7.74
N LEU A 24 3.38 9.90 -7.29
CA LEU A 24 4.71 10.13 -7.87
C LEU A 24 4.82 9.64 -9.31
N ALA A 25 4.20 8.51 -9.65
CA ALA A 25 4.15 8.01 -11.02
C ALA A 25 3.40 8.96 -11.98
N LEU A 26 2.46 9.76 -11.47
CA LEU A 26 1.79 10.81 -12.25
C LEU A 26 2.62 12.10 -12.36
N LEU A 27 3.40 12.43 -11.33
CA LEU A 27 4.13 13.71 -11.24
C LEU A 27 5.52 13.66 -11.85
N ALA A 28 6.17 12.49 -11.82
CA ALA A 28 7.54 12.29 -12.28
C ALA A 28 7.71 10.90 -12.95
N PRO A 29 6.90 10.58 -13.99
CA PRO A 29 6.94 9.28 -14.65
C PRO A 29 8.31 8.97 -15.27
N GLU A 30 9.05 9.97 -15.70
CA GLU A 30 10.37 9.86 -16.30
C GLU A 30 11.43 9.26 -15.35
N LYS A 31 11.22 9.35 -14.05
CA LYS A 31 12.10 8.75 -13.04
C LYS A 31 11.87 7.26 -12.82
N LEU A 32 10.73 6.75 -13.28
CA LEU A 32 10.30 5.40 -12.97
C LEU A 32 10.44 4.47 -14.17
N THR A 33 11.06 3.31 -13.94
CA THR A 33 11.02 2.17 -14.88
C THR A 33 9.83 1.27 -14.59
N GLY A 34 9.38 1.22 -13.34
CA GLY A 34 8.21 0.46 -12.90
C GLY A 34 7.63 0.99 -11.61
N LEU A 35 6.37 0.69 -11.37
CA LEU A 35 5.62 0.98 -10.17
C LEU A 35 5.08 -0.32 -9.57
N VAL A 36 5.31 -0.54 -8.29
CA VAL A 36 4.66 -1.62 -7.55
C VAL A 36 3.85 -1.04 -6.39
N THR A 37 2.59 -1.40 -6.30
CA THR A 37 1.76 -1.10 -5.14
C THR A 37 1.43 -2.39 -4.39
N ILE A 38 1.68 -2.42 -3.08
CA ILE A 38 1.38 -3.55 -2.21
C ILE A 38 0.26 -3.14 -1.25
N ALA A 39 -0.84 -3.89 -1.24
CA ALA A 39 -2.00 -3.65 -0.36
C ALA A 39 -2.42 -2.16 -0.37
N SER A 40 -2.56 -1.58 -1.57
CA SER A 40 -2.90 -0.17 -1.77
C SER A 40 -4.02 0.01 -2.79
N THR A 41 -4.68 1.14 -2.72
CA THR A 41 -5.85 1.48 -3.52
C THR A 41 -5.80 2.96 -3.89
N PRO A 42 -6.41 3.41 -5.01
CA PRO A 42 -6.49 4.83 -5.34
C PRO A 42 -7.38 5.64 -4.39
N ARG A 43 -8.20 4.98 -3.57
CA ARG A 43 -9.00 5.59 -2.50
C ARG A 43 -9.19 4.58 -1.37
N PHE A 44 -8.80 4.96 -0.15
CA PHE A 44 -8.92 4.08 1.01
C PHE A 44 -10.29 4.13 1.68
N ILE A 45 -10.98 5.27 1.64
CA ILE A 45 -12.28 5.42 2.28
C ILE A 45 -13.40 4.78 1.45
N ALA A 46 -14.21 3.97 2.13
CA ALA A 46 -15.42 3.40 1.57
C ALA A 46 -16.40 4.48 1.10
N GLY A 47 -17.15 4.18 0.08
CA GLY A 47 -18.16 5.07 -0.47
C GLY A 47 -19.20 4.30 -1.29
N PRO A 48 -20.18 4.98 -1.88
CA PRO A 48 -21.14 4.33 -2.76
C PRO A 48 -20.44 3.52 -3.83
N CYS A 49 -20.71 2.21 -3.85
CA CYS A 49 -20.08 1.27 -4.78
C CYS A 49 -18.55 1.20 -4.73
N TRP A 50 -17.89 1.67 -3.67
CA TRP A 50 -16.45 1.59 -3.48
C TRP A 50 -16.12 0.95 -2.12
N PRO A 51 -15.58 -0.28 -2.09
CA PRO A 51 -15.13 -0.91 -0.86
C PRO A 51 -13.88 -0.22 -0.31
N GLY A 52 -13.77 -0.15 1.00
CA GLY A 52 -12.63 0.47 1.67
C GLY A 52 -12.83 0.54 3.18
N ILE A 53 -12.04 1.36 3.82
CA ILE A 53 -12.09 1.60 5.27
C ILE A 53 -13.28 2.52 5.58
N ALA A 54 -14.06 2.18 6.61
CA ALA A 54 -15.12 3.06 7.10
C ALA A 54 -14.52 4.37 7.62
N ALA A 55 -15.14 5.51 7.27
CA ALA A 55 -14.60 6.83 7.62
C ALA A 55 -14.52 7.07 9.14
N ASP A 56 -15.47 6.55 9.90
CA ASP A 56 -15.50 6.60 11.35
C ASP A 56 -14.36 5.83 12.00
N LEU A 57 -13.91 4.73 11.39
CA LEU A 57 -12.74 3.98 11.86
C LEU A 57 -11.46 4.82 11.81
N LEU A 58 -11.21 5.55 10.72
CA LEU A 58 -10.04 6.44 10.63
C LEU A 58 -10.14 7.62 11.60
N SER A 59 -11.31 8.23 11.75
CA SER A 59 -11.53 9.31 12.71
C SER A 59 -11.31 8.84 14.16
N MET A 60 -11.71 7.61 14.46
CA MET A 60 -11.44 6.99 15.76
C MET A 60 -9.92 6.79 15.99
N PHE A 61 -9.18 6.35 14.97
CA PHE A 61 -7.73 6.23 15.05
C PHE A 61 -7.05 7.58 15.28
N GLU A 62 -7.46 8.64 14.58
CA GLU A 62 -6.95 9.99 14.76
C GLU A 62 -7.12 10.46 16.22
N THR A 63 -8.35 10.35 16.74
CA THR A 63 -8.66 10.71 18.12
C THR A 63 -7.88 9.88 19.15
N GLN A 64 -7.64 8.60 18.87
CA GLN A 64 -6.91 7.72 19.79
C GLN A 64 -5.40 7.94 19.76
N LEU A 65 -4.83 8.32 18.62
CA LEU A 65 -3.41 8.68 18.50
C LEU A 65 -3.05 9.81 19.46
N GLU A 66 -3.89 10.84 19.56
CA GLU A 66 -3.68 11.96 20.47
C GLU A 66 -3.70 11.55 21.95
N LYS A 67 -4.46 10.50 22.29
CA LYS A 67 -4.61 10.05 23.69
C LYS A 67 -3.57 9.03 24.10
N ASN A 68 -3.23 8.10 23.24
CA ASN A 68 -2.29 7.03 23.54
C ASN A 68 -1.72 6.42 22.26
N TYR A 69 -0.58 6.94 21.82
CA TYR A 69 0.11 6.51 20.60
C TYR A 69 0.41 5.00 20.59
N GLN A 70 1.04 4.48 21.66
CA GLN A 70 1.48 3.07 21.69
C GLN A 70 0.30 2.09 21.55
N LYS A 71 -0.77 2.32 22.31
CA LYS A 71 -1.96 1.46 22.24
C LYS A 71 -2.67 1.55 20.90
N THR A 72 -2.65 2.73 20.27
CA THR A 72 -3.25 2.94 18.94
C THR A 72 -2.42 2.26 17.87
N LEU A 73 -1.08 2.34 17.96
CA LEU A 73 -0.17 1.62 17.08
C LEU A 73 -0.40 0.09 17.19
N GLU A 74 -0.51 -0.45 18.38
CA GLU A 74 -0.77 -1.89 18.57
C GLU A 74 -2.08 -2.35 17.91
N ARG A 75 -3.14 -1.56 18.04
CA ARG A 75 -4.43 -1.84 17.37
C ARG A 75 -4.29 -1.76 15.86
N PHE A 76 -3.57 -0.77 15.36
CA PHE A 76 -3.33 -0.61 13.94
C PHE A 76 -2.55 -1.80 13.35
N LEU A 77 -1.51 -2.27 14.05
CA LEU A 77 -0.75 -3.46 13.66
C LEU A 77 -1.61 -4.73 13.68
N ALA A 78 -2.49 -4.87 14.67
CA ALA A 78 -3.40 -6.00 14.76
C ALA A 78 -4.36 -6.07 13.58
N ILE A 79 -4.89 -4.94 13.11
CA ILE A 79 -5.77 -4.88 11.95
C ILE A 79 -5.03 -5.30 10.67
N GLN A 80 -3.77 -4.94 10.52
CA GLN A 80 -2.97 -5.28 9.32
C GLN A 80 -2.71 -6.78 9.16
N ALA A 81 -2.64 -7.51 10.26
CA ALA A 81 -2.43 -8.96 10.25
C ALA A 81 -3.74 -9.76 10.39
N MET A 82 -4.88 -9.08 10.53
CA MET A 82 -6.17 -9.74 10.72
C MET A 82 -6.51 -10.64 9.54
N GLY A 83 -6.91 -11.88 9.85
CA GLY A 83 -7.22 -12.89 8.85
C GLY A 83 -6.02 -13.74 8.40
N SER A 84 -4.78 -13.34 8.69
CA SER A 84 -3.60 -14.16 8.42
C SER A 84 -3.52 -15.34 9.39
N GLU A 85 -3.16 -16.52 8.88
CA GLU A 85 -2.87 -17.70 9.71
C GLU A 85 -1.68 -17.48 10.66
N THR A 86 -0.78 -16.59 10.27
CA THR A 86 0.43 -16.19 11.01
C THR A 86 0.28 -14.86 11.76
N ALA A 87 -0.95 -14.39 11.98
CA ALA A 87 -1.23 -13.03 12.48
C ALA A 87 -0.39 -12.61 13.71
N LYS A 88 -0.21 -13.52 14.68
CA LYS A 88 0.59 -13.21 15.89
C LYS A 88 2.07 -13.01 15.56
N GLN A 89 2.63 -13.84 14.69
CA GLN A 89 4.01 -13.74 14.24
C GLN A 89 4.21 -12.48 13.39
N ASP A 90 3.27 -12.20 12.50
CA ASP A 90 3.29 -11.01 11.62
C ASP A 90 3.27 -9.72 12.44
N ILE A 91 2.36 -9.61 13.42
CA ILE A 91 2.28 -8.45 14.33
C ILE A 91 3.60 -8.28 15.10
N LYS A 92 4.16 -9.38 15.62
CA LYS A 92 5.44 -9.35 16.33
C LYS A 92 6.57 -8.86 15.42
N ALA A 93 6.68 -9.41 14.21
CA ALA A 93 7.72 -9.03 13.25
C ALA A 93 7.62 -7.55 12.85
N ILE A 94 6.41 -7.06 12.55
CA ILE A 94 6.21 -5.65 12.20
C ILE A 94 6.56 -4.75 13.39
N ARG A 95 6.13 -5.11 14.61
CA ARG A 95 6.45 -4.36 15.82
C ARG A 95 7.96 -4.27 16.05
N GLU A 96 8.68 -5.39 15.96
CA GLU A 96 10.13 -5.43 16.13
C GLU A 96 10.85 -4.52 15.12
N GLN A 97 10.37 -4.43 13.90
CA GLN A 97 10.93 -3.53 12.89
C GLN A 97 10.60 -2.05 13.18
N VAL A 98 9.36 -1.75 13.51
CA VAL A 98 8.93 -0.36 13.78
C VAL A 98 9.60 0.22 15.03
N THR A 99 9.78 -0.59 16.09
CA THR A 99 10.39 -0.13 17.35
C THR A 99 11.91 0.08 17.28
N GLN A 100 12.56 -0.32 16.18
CA GLN A 100 13.98 0.00 15.94
C GLN A 100 14.19 1.47 15.55
N PHE A 101 13.13 2.16 15.16
CA PHE A 101 13.18 3.56 14.76
C PHE A 101 12.60 4.47 15.85
N PRO A 102 13.02 5.74 15.90
CA PRO A 102 12.41 6.73 16.79
C PRO A 102 10.90 6.83 16.55
N GLU A 103 10.15 7.20 17.58
CA GLU A 103 8.73 7.48 17.41
C GLU A 103 8.52 8.56 16.34
N PRO A 104 7.57 8.37 15.43
CA PRO A 104 7.29 9.37 14.40
C PRO A 104 6.70 10.62 15.04
N ALA A 105 6.96 11.77 14.43
CA ALA A 105 6.33 13.01 14.85
C ALA A 105 4.80 12.88 14.73
N GLU A 106 4.08 13.32 15.78
CA GLU A 106 2.60 13.27 15.84
C GLU A 106 1.96 13.92 14.59
N GLU A 107 2.53 15.05 14.17
CA GLU A 107 2.08 15.77 12.96
C GLU A 107 2.23 14.93 11.67
N ALA A 108 3.25 14.09 11.58
CA ALA A 108 3.43 13.19 10.43
C ALA A 108 2.35 12.10 10.40
N LEU A 109 1.98 11.57 11.56
CA LEU A 109 0.90 10.59 11.68
C LEU A 109 -0.46 11.19 11.32
N LYS A 110 -0.77 12.38 11.86
CA LYS A 110 -2.01 13.11 11.53
C LYS A 110 -2.10 13.40 10.02
N LYS A 111 -1.03 13.85 9.40
CA LYS A 111 -0.97 14.07 7.95
C LYS A 111 -1.14 12.77 7.16
N GLY A 112 -0.54 11.67 7.61
CA GLY A 112 -0.72 10.36 7.01
C GLY A 112 -2.18 9.89 7.04
N LEU A 113 -2.85 9.99 8.19
CA LEU A 113 -4.28 9.66 8.33
C LEU A 113 -5.15 10.57 7.48
N ARG A 114 -4.83 11.87 7.42
CA ARG A 114 -5.54 12.81 6.56
C ARG A 114 -5.43 12.43 5.09
N ILE A 115 -4.25 12.05 4.60
CA ILE A 115 -4.08 11.58 3.22
C ILE A 115 -4.96 10.35 2.97
N LEU A 116 -4.94 9.35 3.87
CA LEU A 116 -5.80 8.17 3.76
C LEU A 116 -7.30 8.50 3.72
N SER A 117 -7.72 9.53 4.47
CA SER A 117 -9.14 9.92 4.56
C SER A 117 -9.63 10.80 3.40
N THR A 118 -8.73 11.57 2.77
CA THR A 118 -9.14 12.60 1.80
C THR A 118 -8.73 12.32 0.36
N GLU A 119 -7.63 11.56 0.14
CA GLU A 119 -7.15 11.34 -1.22
C GLU A 119 -8.06 10.40 -2.01
N ASP A 120 -8.37 10.82 -3.24
CA ASP A 120 -9.16 10.08 -4.20
C ASP A 120 -8.53 10.21 -5.59
N MET A 121 -7.76 9.21 -5.97
CA MET A 121 -7.06 9.16 -7.26
C MET A 121 -7.79 8.31 -8.31
N ARG A 122 -9.05 7.96 -8.09
CA ARG A 122 -9.81 7.09 -9.00
C ARG A 122 -9.92 7.66 -10.42
N GLN A 123 -9.96 8.98 -10.56
CA GLN A 123 -10.00 9.65 -11.87
C GLN A 123 -8.60 9.79 -12.51
N ASP A 124 -7.54 9.66 -11.73
CA ASP A 124 -6.17 9.90 -12.17
C ASP A 124 -5.39 8.61 -12.45
N VAL A 125 -5.71 7.53 -11.73
CA VAL A 125 -4.91 6.29 -11.74
C VAL A 125 -4.78 5.66 -13.13
N GLY A 126 -5.79 5.79 -13.99
CA GLY A 126 -5.77 5.33 -15.39
C GLY A 126 -4.79 6.12 -16.30
N ARG A 127 -4.27 7.25 -15.82
CA ARG A 127 -3.28 8.08 -16.52
C ARG A 127 -1.83 7.67 -16.22
N ILE A 128 -1.63 6.73 -15.31
CA ILE A 128 -0.30 6.19 -15.01
C ILE A 128 0.15 5.36 -16.21
N THR A 129 1.19 5.81 -16.89
CA THR A 129 1.79 5.13 -18.06
C THR A 129 2.97 4.23 -17.69
N THR A 130 3.52 4.40 -16.49
CA THR A 130 4.58 3.55 -15.94
C THR A 130 4.08 2.10 -15.82
N PRO A 131 4.83 1.09 -16.32
CA PRO A 131 4.50 -0.31 -16.07
C PRO A 131 4.21 -0.56 -14.59
N THR A 132 3.05 -1.12 -14.29
CA THR A 132 2.54 -1.18 -12.91
C THR A 132 2.17 -2.60 -12.52
N LEU A 133 2.63 -3.02 -11.34
CA LEU A 133 2.21 -4.24 -10.65
C LEU A 133 1.43 -3.88 -9.38
N ARG A 134 0.28 -4.50 -9.20
CA ARG A 134 -0.54 -4.43 -7.98
C ARG A 134 -0.50 -5.76 -7.25
N LEU A 135 -0.03 -5.78 -6.01
CA LEU A 135 0.05 -6.97 -5.17
C LEU A 135 -0.91 -6.83 -3.99
N TYR A 136 -1.80 -7.80 -3.84
CA TYR A 136 -2.81 -7.84 -2.78
C TYR A 136 -2.74 -9.14 -1.98
N GLY A 137 -3.17 -9.07 -0.72
CA GLY A 137 -3.53 -10.24 0.06
C GLY A 137 -5.04 -10.48 0.01
N ARG A 138 -5.48 -11.71 -0.21
CA ARG A 138 -6.91 -12.05 -0.25
C ARG A 138 -7.61 -11.81 1.10
N LEU A 139 -6.88 -11.88 2.20
CA LEU A 139 -7.38 -11.73 3.57
C LEU A 139 -7.24 -10.29 4.10
N ASP A 140 -6.86 -9.35 3.22
CA ASP A 140 -6.72 -7.94 3.58
C ASP A 140 -8.09 -7.31 3.88
N SER A 141 -8.24 -6.78 5.09
CA SER A 141 -9.46 -6.10 5.55
C SER A 141 -9.45 -4.59 5.30
N LEU A 142 -8.27 -4.00 5.02
CA LEU A 142 -8.12 -2.57 4.75
C LEU A 142 -8.27 -2.27 3.26
N VAL A 143 -7.83 -3.19 2.40
CA VAL A 143 -8.03 -3.16 0.94
C VAL A 143 -8.76 -4.44 0.52
N PRO A 144 -10.09 -4.50 0.70
CA PRO A 144 -10.87 -5.71 0.46
C PRO A 144 -10.81 -6.17 -0.99
N THR A 145 -10.76 -7.49 -1.21
CA THR A 145 -10.73 -8.09 -2.56
C THR A 145 -11.93 -7.70 -3.41
N SER A 146 -13.08 -7.42 -2.78
CA SER A 146 -14.28 -6.93 -3.48
C SER A 146 -14.07 -5.59 -4.21
N GLY A 147 -12.97 -4.86 -3.93
CA GLY A 147 -12.59 -3.63 -4.62
C GLY A 147 -11.59 -3.84 -5.75
N ILE A 148 -10.93 -4.99 -5.83
CA ILE A 148 -9.82 -5.22 -6.76
C ILE A 148 -10.29 -5.12 -8.22
N ASP A 149 -11.40 -5.74 -8.58
CA ASP A 149 -11.93 -5.68 -9.94
C ASP A 149 -12.18 -4.23 -10.39
N ARG A 150 -12.73 -3.39 -9.50
CA ARG A 150 -12.94 -1.97 -9.78
C ARG A 150 -11.64 -1.20 -9.94
N ILE A 151 -10.61 -1.55 -9.18
CA ILE A 151 -9.28 -0.95 -9.33
C ILE A 151 -8.67 -1.36 -10.68
N CYS A 152 -8.85 -2.62 -11.10
CA CYS A 152 -8.41 -3.12 -12.39
C CYS A 152 -9.14 -2.41 -13.55
N GLU A 153 -10.44 -2.16 -13.43
CA GLU A 153 -11.21 -1.40 -14.41
C GLU A 153 -10.68 0.04 -14.60
N LEU A 154 -10.26 0.68 -13.51
CA LEU A 154 -9.70 2.04 -13.56
C LEU A 154 -8.30 2.10 -14.18
N HIS A 155 -7.54 1.02 -14.14
CA HIS A 155 -6.17 0.96 -14.67
C HIS A 155 -5.89 -0.44 -15.27
N PRO A 156 -6.49 -0.75 -16.43
CA PRO A 156 -6.44 -2.10 -17.02
C PRO A 156 -5.06 -2.51 -17.53
N GLN A 157 -4.12 -1.57 -17.66
CA GLN A 157 -2.75 -1.86 -18.09
C GLN A 157 -1.87 -2.39 -16.96
N ALA A 158 -2.34 -2.31 -15.70
CA ALA A 158 -1.57 -2.79 -14.55
C ALA A 158 -1.74 -4.30 -14.37
N ASP A 159 -0.63 -4.99 -14.16
CA ASP A 159 -0.65 -6.37 -13.71
C ASP A 159 -1.19 -6.46 -12.29
N THR A 160 -1.96 -7.50 -12.00
CA THR A 160 -2.53 -7.70 -10.67
C THR A 160 -2.28 -9.12 -10.17
N VAL A 161 -1.75 -9.23 -8.96
CA VAL A 161 -1.50 -10.50 -8.26
C VAL A 161 -2.18 -10.46 -6.90
N VAL A 162 -2.93 -11.54 -6.57
CA VAL A 162 -3.57 -11.71 -5.26
C VAL A 162 -3.01 -12.96 -4.59
N LEU A 163 -2.37 -12.82 -3.44
CA LEU A 163 -1.88 -13.93 -2.64
C LEU A 163 -3.02 -14.50 -1.77
N PRO A 164 -3.37 -15.79 -1.92
CA PRO A 164 -4.60 -16.35 -1.35
C PRO A 164 -4.60 -16.43 0.18
N HIS A 165 -3.42 -16.49 0.81
CA HIS A 165 -3.28 -16.65 2.25
C HIS A 165 -2.63 -15.44 2.94
N ALA A 166 -2.33 -14.38 2.20
CA ALA A 166 -1.77 -13.13 2.74
C ALA A 166 -2.87 -12.15 3.17
N SER A 167 -2.53 -11.32 4.16
CA SER A 167 -3.29 -10.16 4.60
C SER A 167 -2.64 -8.85 4.08
N HIS A 168 -2.68 -7.76 4.86
CA HIS A 168 -2.23 -6.42 4.43
C HIS A 168 -0.70 -6.28 4.25
N ALA A 169 0.09 -7.15 4.86
CA ALA A 169 1.57 -7.14 4.78
C ALA A 169 2.12 -8.46 4.19
N PRO A 170 1.89 -8.76 2.90
CA PRO A 170 2.32 -10.01 2.29
C PRO A 170 3.83 -10.23 2.33
N PHE A 171 4.63 -9.17 2.32
CA PHE A 171 6.09 -9.25 2.43
C PHE A 171 6.58 -9.70 3.82
N ILE A 172 5.72 -9.68 4.83
CA ILE A 172 5.99 -10.22 6.17
C ILE A 172 5.53 -11.68 6.25
N SER A 173 4.27 -11.94 5.90
CA SER A 173 3.68 -13.29 6.03
C SER A 173 4.14 -14.27 4.93
N HIS A 174 4.45 -13.76 3.73
CA HIS A 174 4.83 -14.53 2.55
C HIS A 174 6.07 -13.92 1.85
N PRO A 175 7.23 -13.79 2.56
CA PRO A 175 8.37 -13.03 2.05
C PRO A 175 8.95 -13.59 0.75
N GLN A 176 9.10 -14.91 0.65
CA GLN A 176 9.66 -15.53 -0.56
C GLN A 176 8.76 -15.33 -1.78
N GLN A 177 7.46 -15.58 -1.65
CA GLN A 177 6.50 -15.39 -2.75
C GLN A 177 6.45 -13.91 -3.18
N THR A 178 6.46 -13.00 -2.22
CA THR A 178 6.49 -11.56 -2.49
C THR A 178 7.77 -11.18 -3.23
N ALA A 179 8.94 -11.63 -2.75
CA ALA A 179 10.23 -11.37 -3.40
C ALA A 179 10.26 -11.89 -4.85
N ASP A 180 9.82 -13.12 -5.09
CA ASP A 180 9.79 -13.72 -6.43
C ASP A 180 8.90 -12.94 -7.41
N ILE A 181 7.77 -12.41 -6.94
CA ILE A 181 6.88 -11.57 -7.73
C ILE A 181 7.55 -10.25 -8.08
N LEU A 182 8.14 -9.57 -7.09
CA LEU A 182 8.84 -8.30 -7.27
C LEU A 182 10.04 -8.43 -8.21
N PHE A 183 10.85 -9.47 -8.04
CA PHE A 183 12.02 -9.72 -8.91
C PHE A 183 11.61 -9.98 -10.35
N ARG A 184 10.60 -10.81 -10.59
CA ARG A 184 10.09 -11.08 -11.95
C ARG A 184 9.59 -9.81 -12.63
N PHE A 185 8.82 -8.99 -11.92
CA PHE A 185 8.34 -7.72 -12.45
C PHE A 185 9.51 -6.79 -12.77
N ALA A 186 10.43 -6.58 -11.83
CA ALA A 186 11.59 -5.72 -12.03
C ALA A 186 12.44 -6.16 -13.21
N ALA A 187 12.75 -7.45 -13.31
CA ALA A 187 13.51 -7.99 -14.45
C ALA A 187 12.81 -7.73 -15.79
N GLY A 188 11.47 -7.93 -15.84
CA GLY A 188 10.68 -7.70 -17.05
C GLY A 188 10.74 -6.25 -17.53
N VAL A 189 10.53 -5.28 -16.62
CA VAL A 189 10.51 -3.85 -16.99
C VAL A 189 11.89 -3.32 -17.38
N TYR A 190 12.97 -3.84 -16.79
CA TYR A 190 14.32 -3.47 -17.21
C TYR A 190 14.72 -4.08 -18.56
N GLN A 191 14.27 -5.31 -18.88
CA GLN A 191 14.50 -5.91 -20.18
C GLN A 191 13.77 -5.18 -21.30
N GLN A 192 12.49 -4.80 -21.09
CA GLN A 192 11.72 -4.04 -22.06
C GLN A 192 12.33 -2.67 -22.39
N LYS A 193 13.03 -2.07 -21.44
CA LYS A 193 13.68 -0.77 -21.64
C LYS A 193 15.01 -0.86 -22.34
N ALA A 194 15.67 -2.02 -22.30
CA ALA A 194 16.97 -2.28 -22.94
C ALA A 194 16.85 -2.69 -24.42
N SER A 195 15.63 -3.05 -24.87
CA SER A 195 15.30 -3.41 -26.26
C SER A 195 14.73 -2.22 -27.01
#